data_1c828f39aba44b75942d3e121def3e88
#
_entry.id   1c828f39aba44b75942d3e121def3e88
#
_cell.length_a   1.000
_cell.length_b   1.000
_cell.length_c   1.000
_cell.angle_alpha   90.00
_cell.angle_beta   90.00
_cell.angle_gamma   90.00
#
_symmetry.space_group_name_H-M   'P 1'
#
loop_
_entity.id
_entity.type
_entity.pdbx_description
1 polymer ?
#
loop_
_entity_poly.entity_id
_entity_poly.type
_entity_poly.pdbx_seq_one_letter_code
_entity_poly.pdbx_strand_id
1 'polypeptide(L)'
;AGPPTSADLRAAGWAEAVALLAAASGEVGTVTSPEGGSATAEVDGEGIRVTVRCGDPLDATVLRSYCVGAAHMAWSWVTSESLVVDDEGVVHDLTVRSFDVVRATETPPIEVTIEPDDGEPCNGSDAVFAAVAAATWLTRGAPETWPTGT
;
A
#
# COMPACT_ATOMS: atom_id res chain seq x y z
N ALA A 1 29.86 -4.22 4.31
CA ALA A 1 28.63 -3.46 4.54
C ALA A 1 28.42 -2.54 3.35
N GLY A 2 27.22 -2.53 2.78
CA GLY A 2 26.84 -1.61 1.71
C GLY A 2 26.62 -0.18 2.23
N PRO A 3 26.38 0.79 1.35
CA PRO A 3 26.03 2.15 1.77
C PRO A 3 24.73 2.14 2.58
N PRO A 4 24.53 3.08 3.51
CA PRO A 4 23.29 3.17 4.25
C PRO A 4 22.12 3.44 3.29
N THR A 5 21.05 2.65 3.40
CA THR A 5 19.83 2.90 2.66
C THR A 5 19.03 4.02 3.32
N SER A 6 18.25 4.77 2.53
CA SER A 6 17.32 5.77 3.06
C SER A 6 16.21 5.11 3.88
N ALA A 7 15.54 5.90 4.72
CA ALA A 7 14.36 5.43 5.46
C ALA A 7 13.25 4.98 4.50
N ASP A 8 13.09 5.69 3.38
CA ASP A 8 12.07 5.39 2.37
C ASP A 8 12.30 4.04 1.69
N LEU A 9 13.55 3.71 1.35
CA LEU A 9 13.88 2.39 0.80
C LEU A 9 13.61 1.26 1.82
N ARG A 10 13.85 1.51 3.10
CA ARG A 10 13.52 0.53 4.14
C ARG A 10 12.02 0.35 4.29
N ALA A 11 11.24 1.43 4.18
CA ALA A 11 9.79 1.38 4.22
C ALA A 11 9.22 0.57 3.05
N ALA A 12 9.74 0.76 1.83
CA ALA A 12 9.36 -0.04 0.66
C ALA A 12 9.64 -1.52 0.88
N GLY A 13 10.85 -1.87 1.33
CA GLY A 13 11.23 -3.26 1.63
C GLY A 13 10.36 -3.89 2.73
N TRP A 14 9.91 -3.11 3.70
CA TRP A 14 8.97 -3.59 4.71
C TRP A 14 7.60 -3.89 4.12
N ALA A 15 7.05 -3.03 3.25
CA ALA A 15 5.77 -3.26 2.59
C ALA A 15 5.82 -4.51 1.68
N GLU A 16 6.90 -4.70 0.95
CA GLU A 16 7.13 -5.93 0.17
C GLU A 16 7.17 -7.18 1.06
N ALA A 17 7.87 -7.12 2.19
CA ALA A 17 7.92 -8.23 3.13
C ALA A 17 6.53 -8.57 3.71
N VAL A 18 5.70 -7.58 4.00
CA VAL A 18 4.31 -7.79 4.43
C VAL A 18 3.52 -8.52 3.35
N ALA A 19 3.61 -8.10 2.08
CA ALA A 19 2.92 -8.75 0.98
C ALA A 19 3.38 -10.21 0.79
N LEU A 20 4.70 -10.48 0.85
CA LEU A 20 5.26 -11.83 0.76
C LEU A 20 4.82 -12.73 1.92
N LEU A 21 4.79 -12.22 3.14
CA LEU A 21 4.30 -12.97 4.31
C LEU A 21 2.81 -13.29 4.18
N ALA A 22 2.00 -12.34 3.72
CA ALA A 22 0.59 -12.56 3.45
C ALA A 22 0.38 -13.65 2.38
N ALA A 23 1.14 -13.61 1.29
CA ALA A 23 1.09 -14.65 0.27
C ALA A 23 1.48 -16.03 0.81
N ALA A 24 2.49 -16.11 1.67
CA ALA A 24 2.93 -17.35 2.28
C ALA A 24 1.91 -17.94 3.27
N SER A 25 1.18 -17.09 4.00
CA SER A 25 0.13 -17.49 4.94
C SER A 25 -1.23 -17.71 4.28
N GLY A 26 -1.47 -17.10 3.11
CA GLY A 26 -2.74 -17.12 2.40
C GLY A 26 -3.78 -16.11 2.95
N GLU A 27 -3.37 -15.23 3.86
CA GLU A 27 -4.25 -14.22 4.46
C GLU A 27 -3.50 -12.93 4.78
N VAL A 28 -4.25 -11.82 4.81
CA VAL A 28 -3.77 -10.54 5.33
C VAL A 28 -4.40 -10.33 6.70
N GLY A 29 -3.60 -10.50 7.74
CA GLY A 29 -4.01 -10.15 9.10
C GLY A 29 -3.86 -8.65 9.38
N THR A 30 -3.78 -8.30 10.66
CA THR A 30 -3.43 -6.93 11.06
C THR A 30 -1.97 -6.64 10.74
N VAL A 31 -1.75 -5.61 9.94
CA VAL A 31 -0.42 -5.11 9.60
C VAL A 31 -0.06 -3.99 10.56
N THR A 32 1.09 -4.10 11.24
CA THR A 32 1.59 -3.05 12.14
C THR A 32 2.86 -2.45 11.54
N SER A 33 2.87 -1.14 11.36
CA SER A 33 4.03 -0.44 10.82
C SER A 33 5.14 -0.30 11.86
N PRO A 34 6.39 -0.06 11.43
CA PRO A 34 7.50 0.19 12.35
C PRO A 34 7.27 1.39 13.29
N GLU A 35 6.40 2.32 12.93
CA GLU A 35 6.04 3.49 13.72
C GLU A 35 4.84 3.27 14.66
N GLY A 36 4.27 2.06 14.68
CA GLY A 36 3.24 1.65 15.62
C GLY A 36 1.80 1.74 15.09
N GLY A 37 1.56 2.40 13.96
CA GLY A 37 0.26 2.38 13.32
C GLY A 37 -0.12 0.97 12.84
N SER A 38 -1.38 0.59 12.94
CA SER A 38 -1.85 -0.71 12.46
C SER A 38 -3.08 -0.58 11.57
N ALA A 39 -3.20 -1.50 10.59
CA ALA A 39 -4.33 -1.54 9.69
C ALA A 39 -4.72 -2.97 9.29
N THR A 40 -5.98 -3.14 8.96
CA THR A 40 -6.49 -4.27 8.19
C THR A 40 -7.06 -3.77 6.87
N ALA A 41 -7.03 -4.60 5.83
CA ALA A 41 -7.62 -4.26 4.54
C ALA A 41 -8.35 -5.47 3.95
N GLU A 42 -9.47 -5.19 3.32
CA GLU A 42 -10.22 -6.10 2.48
C GLU A 42 -10.36 -5.49 1.09
N VAL A 43 -10.10 -6.28 0.07
CA VAL A 43 -10.20 -5.88 -1.34
C VAL A 43 -11.05 -6.90 -2.07
N ASP A 44 -12.10 -6.46 -2.72
CA ASP A 44 -13.00 -7.30 -3.50
C ASP A 44 -13.60 -6.56 -4.71
N GLY A 45 -14.62 -7.14 -5.34
CA GLY A 45 -15.31 -6.53 -6.49
C GLY A 45 -16.13 -5.27 -6.16
N GLU A 46 -16.35 -4.96 -4.90
CA GLU A 46 -17.10 -3.78 -4.44
C GLU A 46 -16.19 -2.60 -4.10
N GLY A 47 -14.93 -2.88 -3.74
CA GLY A 47 -13.95 -1.84 -3.42
C GLY A 47 -12.86 -2.25 -2.45
N ILE A 48 -12.31 -1.23 -1.80
CA ILE A 48 -11.23 -1.34 -0.82
C ILE A 48 -11.77 -0.84 0.53
N ARG A 49 -11.80 -1.71 1.53
CA ARG A 49 -12.20 -1.37 2.90
C ARG A 49 -11.01 -1.46 3.82
N VAL A 50 -10.77 -0.40 4.56
CA VAL A 50 -9.62 -0.29 5.47
C VAL A 50 -10.10 0.08 6.86
N THR A 51 -9.56 -0.60 7.87
CA THR A 51 -9.66 -0.19 9.27
C THR A 51 -8.27 0.15 9.79
N VAL A 52 -8.10 1.34 10.39
CA VAL A 52 -6.81 1.84 10.86
C VAL A 52 -6.87 2.25 12.32
N ARG A 53 -5.79 1.98 13.06
CA ARG A 53 -5.50 2.44 14.43
C ARG A 53 -4.14 3.13 14.44
N CYS A 54 -4.06 4.32 14.99
CA CYS A 54 -2.82 5.11 15.01
C CYS A 54 -2.77 6.13 16.16
N GLY A 55 -3.30 5.77 17.31
CA GLY A 55 -3.43 6.64 18.45
C GLY A 55 -4.59 7.64 18.30
N ASP A 56 -4.62 8.67 19.16
CA ASP A 56 -5.59 9.77 19.08
C ASP A 56 -5.17 10.75 17.97
N PRO A 57 -5.81 10.76 16.80
CA PRO A 57 -5.36 11.60 15.69
C PRO A 57 -5.62 13.06 15.96
N LEU A 58 -4.64 13.92 15.66
CA LEU A 58 -4.76 15.38 15.77
C LEU A 58 -5.91 15.92 14.91
N ASP A 59 -6.18 15.30 13.76
CA ASP A 59 -7.30 15.60 12.87
C ASP A 59 -7.69 14.34 12.08
N ALA A 60 -8.86 13.81 12.41
CA ALA A 60 -9.39 12.59 11.79
C ALA A 60 -9.70 12.76 10.28
N THR A 61 -10.01 13.99 9.83
CA THR A 61 -10.28 14.25 8.41
C THR A 61 -8.98 14.19 7.60
N VAL A 62 -7.92 14.80 8.14
CA VAL A 62 -6.58 14.76 7.53
C VAL A 62 -6.06 13.31 7.51
N LEU A 63 -6.16 12.60 8.63
CA LEU A 63 -5.77 11.18 8.69
C LEU A 63 -6.51 10.33 7.65
N ARG A 64 -7.83 10.50 7.54
CA ARG A 64 -8.65 9.80 6.54
C ARG A 64 -8.14 10.08 5.11
N SER A 65 -7.80 11.34 4.82
CA SER A 65 -7.27 11.72 3.50
C SER A 65 -5.94 11.02 3.20
N TYR A 66 -5.03 10.93 4.17
CA TYR A 66 -3.78 10.19 4.01
C TYR A 66 -4.01 8.69 3.80
N CYS A 67 -4.94 8.09 4.55
CA CYS A 67 -5.28 6.68 4.40
C CYS A 67 -5.92 6.38 3.04
N VAL A 68 -6.81 7.25 2.54
CA VAL A 68 -7.37 7.10 1.17
C VAL A 68 -6.25 7.20 0.12
N GLY A 69 -5.34 8.16 0.27
CA GLY A 69 -4.19 8.29 -0.62
C GLY A 69 -3.27 7.06 -0.58
N ALA A 70 -3.00 6.53 0.60
CA ALA A 70 -2.20 5.32 0.77
C ALA A 70 -2.85 4.09 0.13
N ALA A 71 -4.15 3.90 0.30
CA ALA A 71 -4.91 2.82 -0.32
C ALA A 71 -4.92 2.93 -1.85
N HIS A 72 -5.10 4.14 -2.39
CA HIS A 72 -5.01 4.40 -3.82
C HIS A 72 -3.62 4.07 -4.37
N MET A 73 -2.55 4.55 -3.73
CA MET A 73 -1.18 4.26 -4.14
C MET A 73 -0.86 2.77 -4.08
N ALA A 74 -1.30 2.07 -3.05
CA ALA A 74 -1.09 0.63 -2.92
C ALA A 74 -1.79 -0.16 -4.03
N TRP A 75 -3.05 0.19 -4.33
CA TRP A 75 -3.78 -0.38 -5.45
C TRP A 75 -3.06 -0.14 -6.78
N SER A 76 -2.68 1.11 -7.06
CA SER A 76 -1.95 1.50 -8.26
C SER A 76 -0.64 0.75 -8.41
N TRP A 77 0.15 0.70 -7.34
CA TRP A 77 1.43 0.00 -7.32
C TRP A 77 1.30 -1.50 -7.66
N VAL A 78 0.31 -2.19 -7.09
CA VAL A 78 0.12 -3.63 -7.34
C VAL A 78 -0.45 -3.92 -8.73
N THR A 79 -1.34 -3.07 -9.23
CA THR A 79 -2.13 -3.39 -10.41
C THR A 79 -1.61 -2.80 -11.71
N SER A 80 -0.87 -1.70 -11.66
CA SER A 80 -0.59 -0.91 -12.85
C SER A 80 0.83 -0.38 -12.96
N GLU A 81 1.43 0.09 -11.85
CA GLU A 81 2.71 0.81 -11.94
C GLU A 81 3.86 -0.07 -12.37
N SER A 82 4.58 0.37 -13.41
CA SER A 82 5.74 -0.35 -13.95
C SER A 82 6.79 0.59 -14.52
N LEU A 83 8.00 0.08 -14.67
CA LEU A 83 9.08 0.74 -15.39
C LEU A 83 9.24 0.07 -16.76
N VAL A 84 9.35 0.90 -17.81
CA VAL A 84 9.73 0.41 -19.14
C VAL A 84 11.26 0.37 -19.21
N VAL A 85 11.78 -0.84 -19.36
CA VAL A 85 13.22 -1.07 -19.48
C VAL A 85 13.48 -1.73 -20.83
N ASP A 86 14.44 -1.23 -21.60
CA ASP A 86 14.81 -1.84 -22.88
C ASP A 86 15.74 -3.06 -22.70
N ASP A 87 16.10 -3.68 -23.81
CA ASP A 87 16.96 -4.88 -23.83
C ASP A 87 18.39 -4.57 -23.34
N GLU A 88 18.82 -3.32 -23.35
CA GLU A 88 20.11 -2.84 -22.84
C GLU A 88 20.05 -2.49 -21.33
N GLY A 89 18.87 -2.59 -20.69
CA GLY A 89 18.65 -2.27 -19.28
C GLY A 89 18.49 -0.77 -19.01
N VAL A 90 18.24 0.04 -20.03
CA VAL A 90 18.01 1.48 -19.87
C VAL A 90 16.54 1.73 -19.56
N VAL A 91 16.29 2.51 -18.52
CA VAL A 91 14.94 2.91 -18.12
C VAL A 91 14.52 4.12 -18.94
N HIS A 92 13.37 4.01 -19.62
CA HIS A 92 12.81 5.06 -20.46
C HIS A 92 11.64 5.75 -19.79
N ASP A 93 11.41 7.01 -20.19
CA ASP A 93 10.17 7.74 -19.93
C ASP A 93 9.76 7.82 -18.44
N LEU A 94 10.63 8.29 -17.57
CA LEU A 94 10.35 8.46 -16.14
C LEU A 94 9.35 9.61 -15.86
N THR A 95 8.15 9.50 -16.41
CA THR A 95 7.05 10.43 -16.16
C THR A 95 5.90 9.72 -15.46
N VAL A 96 5.03 10.45 -14.77
CA VAL A 96 3.84 9.88 -14.10
C VAL A 96 2.98 9.06 -15.08
N ARG A 97 2.95 9.44 -16.36
CA ARG A 97 2.21 8.70 -17.39
C ARG A 97 2.86 7.39 -17.77
N SER A 98 4.18 7.35 -17.84
CA SER A 98 4.91 6.14 -18.21
C SER A 98 5.03 5.14 -17.06
N PHE A 99 4.90 5.61 -15.82
CA PHE A 99 4.73 4.74 -14.67
C PHE A 99 3.36 4.06 -14.61
N ASP A 100 2.41 4.53 -15.40
CA ASP A 100 1.03 4.04 -15.46
C ASP A 100 0.30 4.11 -14.11
N VAL A 101 0.49 5.22 -13.38
CA VAL A 101 -0.23 5.48 -12.12
C VAL A 101 -1.72 5.54 -12.39
N VAL A 102 -2.49 4.72 -11.68
CA VAL A 102 -3.96 4.66 -11.80
C VAL A 102 -4.59 6.02 -11.53
N ARG A 103 -5.53 6.43 -12.36
CA ARG A 103 -6.26 7.68 -12.15
C ARG A 103 -7.27 7.53 -11.03
N ALA A 104 -7.56 8.62 -10.32
CA ALA A 104 -8.57 8.62 -9.26
C ALA A 104 -9.95 8.15 -9.73
N THR A 105 -10.30 8.38 -11.00
CA THR A 105 -11.56 7.94 -11.62
C THR A 105 -11.61 6.45 -11.97
N GLU A 106 -10.47 5.78 -11.96
CA GLU A 106 -10.29 4.35 -12.26
C GLU A 106 -10.02 3.53 -10.99
N THR A 107 -9.84 4.22 -9.86
CA THR A 107 -9.66 3.59 -8.55
C THR A 107 -10.98 3.03 -8.04
N PRO A 108 -11.02 1.81 -7.51
CA PRO A 108 -12.20 1.31 -6.82
C PRO A 108 -12.64 2.23 -5.67
N PRO A 109 -13.90 2.19 -5.24
CA PRO A 109 -14.33 2.90 -4.03
C PRO A 109 -13.45 2.53 -2.84
N ILE A 110 -13.02 3.54 -2.06
CA ILE A 110 -12.18 3.35 -0.88
C ILE A 110 -12.96 3.81 0.34
N GLU A 111 -13.18 2.91 1.29
CA GLU A 111 -13.78 3.18 2.58
C GLU A 111 -12.73 3.05 3.68
N VAL A 112 -12.60 4.09 4.52
CA VAL A 112 -11.65 4.11 5.64
C VAL A 112 -12.41 4.25 6.94
N THR A 113 -12.23 3.31 7.84
CA THR A 113 -12.67 3.36 9.24
C THR A 113 -11.48 3.66 10.12
N ILE A 114 -11.55 4.74 10.89
CA ILE A 114 -10.58 5.06 11.93
C ILE A 114 -11.14 4.53 13.24
N GLU A 115 -10.47 3.53 13.82
CA GLU A 115 -10.86 3.03 15.13
C GLU A 115 -10.33 3.93 16.24
N PRO A 116 -11.10 4.18 17.30
CA PRO A 116 -10.64 4.92 18.46
C PRO A 116 -9.43 4.23 19.11
N ASP A 117 -8.43 5.03 19.47
CA ASP A 117 -7.23 4.57 20.15
C ASP A 117 -6.71 5.73 21.02
N ASP A 118 -6.56 5.48 22.32
CA ASP A 118 -6.09 6.48 23.30
C ASP A 118 -4.55 6.61 23.33
N GLY A 119 -3.84 5.97 22.40
CA GLY A 119 -2.39 6.03 22.30
C GLY A 119 -1.86 7.33 21.74
N GLU A 120 -0.55 7.51 21.81
CA GLU A 120 0.13 8.63 21.16
C GLU A 120 -0.10 8.57 19.64
N PRO A 121 -0.37 9.71 19.01
CA PRO A 121 -0.62 9.74 17.56
C PRO A 121 0.60 9.29 16.78
N CYS A 122 0.40 8.42 15.81
CA CYS A 122 1.44 7.94 14.90
C CYS A 122 0.93 7.91 13.45
N ASN A 123 1.83 7.66 12.51
CA ASN A 123 1.45 7.55 11.10
C ASN A 123 0.72 6.21 10.85
N GLY A 124 -0.54 6.28 10.46
CA GLY A 124 -1.34 5.10 10.09
C GLY A 124 -1.29 4.77 8.60
N SER A 125 -0.87 5.70 7.74
CA SER A 125 -0.92 5.52 6.29
C SER A 125 0.03 4.43 5.78
N ASP A 126 1.17 4.22 6.44
CA ASP A 126 2.13 3.18 6.07
C ASP A 126 1.54 1.78 6.26
N ALA A 127 0.87 1.56 7.40
CA ALA A 127 0.17 0.30 7.66
C ALA A 127 -0.96 0.07 6.65
N VAL A 128 -1.70 1.13 6.30
CA VAL A 128 -2.76 1.07 5.27
C VAL A 128 -2.18 0.70 3.92
N PHE A 129 -1.09 1.36 3.49
CA PHE A 129 -0.43 1.03 2.22
C PHE A 129 -0.05 -0.46 2.15
N ALA A 130 0.65 -0.96 3.16
CA ALA A 130 1.11 -2.35 3.16
C ALA A 130 -0.05 -3.36 3.25
N ALA A 131 -1.08 -3.09 4.06
CA ALA A 131 -2.26 -3.94 4.17
C ALA A 131 -3.03 -4.02 2.84
N VAL A 132 -3.26 -2.87 2.19
CA VAL A 132 -3.97 -2.82 0.90
C VAL A 132 -3.14 -3.46 -0.21
N ALA A 133 -1.83 -3.23 -0.25
CA ALA A 133 -0.96 -3.87 -1.24
C ALA A 133 -1.02 -5.40 -1.11
N ALA A 134 -0.89 -5.93 0.10
CA ALA A 134 -0.97 -7.36 0.36
C ALA A 134 -2.36 -7.93 0.00
N ALA A 135 -3.44 -7.27 0.42
CA ALA A 135 -4.80 -7.71 0.12
C ALA A 135 -5.09 -7.70 -1.39
N THR A 136 -4.66 -6.64 -2.09
CA THR A 136 -4.81 -6.53 -3.55
C THR A 136 -4.08 -7.67 -4.25
N TRP A 137 -2.83 -7.93 -3.88
CA TRP A 137 -2.04 -8.98 -4.50
C TRP A 137 -2.62 -10.38 -4.26
N LEU A 138 -3.06 -10.68 -3.03
CA LEU A 138 -3.72 -11.96 -2.72
C LEU A 138 -5.01 -12.14 -3.49
N THR A 139 -5.85 -11.12 -3.59
CA THR A 139 -7.11 -11.17 -4.36
C THR A 139 -6.87 -11.47 -5.84
N ARG A 140 -5.70 -11.10 -6.36
CA ARG A 140 -5.24 -11.42 -7.72
C ARG A 140 -4.57 -12.78 -7.84
N GLY A 141 -4.53 -13.58 -6.78
CA GLY A 141 -3.90 -14.91 -6.77
C GLY A 141 -2.39 -14.89 -6.58
N ALA A 142 -1.84 -13.78 -6.08
CA ALA A 142 -0.41 -13.58 -5.81
C ALA A 142 0.50 -14.02 -6.98
N PRO A 143 0.31 -13.49 -8.20
CA PRO A 143 1.09 -13.90 -9.36
C PRO A 143 2.56 -13.52 -9.20
N GLU A 144 3.45 -14.28 -9.84
CA GLU A 144 4.90 -14.01 -9.83
C GLU A 144 5.28 -12.71 -10.53
N THR A 145 4.44 -12.23 -11.45
CA THR A 145 4.67 -11.00 -12.20
C THR A 145 3.95 -9.81 -11.58
N TRP A 146 4.59 -8.69 -11.58
CA TRP A 146 4.13 -7.40 -11.08
C TRP A 146 4.33 -6.33 -12.17
N PRO A 147 3.38 -5.45 -12.47
CA PRO A 147 2.02 -5.36 -11.93
C PRO A 147 1.09 -6.52 -12.36
N THR A 148 0.02 -6.69 -11.57
CA THR A 148 -0.93 -7.80 -11.79
C THR A 148 -1.95 -7.54 -12.90
N GLY A 149 -2.02 -6.32 -13.42
CA GLY A 149 -3.07 -5.81 -14.30
C GLY A 149 -4.25 -5.21 -13.53
N THR A 150 -4.99 -4.32 -14.14
CA THR A 150 -6.23 -3.69 -13.61
C THR A 150 -7.46 -4.57 -13.83
#